data_ecd61c5e0dd6a1d6a3095c3f561383cf
#
_entry.id   ecd61c5e0dd6a1d6a3095c3f561383cf
#
_cell.length_a   1.000
_cell.length_b   1.000
_cell.length_c   1.000
_cell.angle_alpha   90.00
_cell.angle_beta   90.00
_cell.angle_gamma   90.00
#
_symmetry.space_group_name_H-M   'P 1'
#
loop_
_entity.id
_entity.type
_entity.pdbx_description
1 polymer ?
#
loop_
_entity_poly.entity_id
_entity_poly.type
_entity_poly.pdbx_seq_one_letter_code
_entity_poly.pdbx_strand_id
1 'polypeptide(L)'
;MASTSSAPQVGPLLREWRQRRRLTQLELALDAGVSARHLSFVETGRSKPGRDMLIRIGERLEIPFRERNRLLLAAGHAPAFPEHPFGAPELAPIRETLERILKSHEPYPAVVFDRHWNLVAANAAIQPLVEGIDPTLLNPPVNVLRVGLELIPRIINARDVLAYFRDRVQRQLTATADEQLAALLEEFENYLPRDDERDAAAESAFAHNLGPVRVRAPDGGEWSFFGMFGTFEMPFEVTISELAIELLFPADHPTADAFESLARDREEQ
;
A
#
# COMPACT_ATOMS: atom_id res chain seq x y z
N MET A 1 -19.89 32.60 -4.88
CA MET A 1 -19.95 32.33 -3.44
C MET A 1 -18.92 31.23 -3.17
N ALA A 2 -17.81 31.57 -2.53
CA ALA A 2 -16.76 30.61 -2.23
C ALA A 2 -17.26 29.70 -1.09
N SER A 3 -17.37 28.39 -1.34
CA SER A 3 -17.55 27.38 -0.30
C SER A 3 -16.34 27.44 0.63
N THR A 4 -16.50 27.99 1.81
CA THR A 4 -15.56 27.85 2.90
C THR A 4 -15.60 26.37 3.33
N SER A 5 -14.65 25.58 2.82
CA SER A 5 -14.37 24.25 3.36
C SER A 5 -14.00 24.43 4.82
N SER A 6 -14.93 24.15 5.72
CA SER A 6 -14.68 24.13 7.16
C SER A 6 -13.62 23.08 7.44
N ALA A 7 -12.52 23.46 8.09
CA ALA A 7 -11.52 22.49 8.53
C ALA A 7 -12.18 21.32 9.28
N PRO A 8 -11.78 20.07 9.02
CA PRO A 8 -12.41 18.91 9.63
C PRO A 8 -12.31 19.01 11.16
N GLN A 9 -13.43 18.81 11.85
CA GLN A 9 -13.47 18.82 13.30
C GLN A 9 -12.95 17.49 13.85
N VAL A 10 -12.14 17.53 14.89
CA VAL A 10 -11.51 16.35 15.50
C VAL A 10 -12.52 15.31 16.00
N GLY A 11 -13.68 15.74 16.51
CA GLY A 11 -14.69 14.85 17.08
C GLY A 11 -15.27 13.86 16.05
N PRO A 12 -15.80 14.33 14.92
CA PRO A 12 -16.26 13.47 13.83
C PRO A 12 -15.17 12.51 13.32
N LEU A 13 -13.94 12.99 13.09
CA LEU A 13 -12.82 12.15 12.66
C LEU A 13 -12.52 11.03 13.66
N LEU A 14 -12.46 11.36 14.95
CA LEU A 14 -12.18 10.37 15.99
C LEU A 14 -13.30 9.32 16.08
N ARG A 15 -14.56 9.76 16.02
CA ARG A 15 -15.71 8.86 15.99
C ARG A 15 -15.67 7.91 14.81
N GLU A 16 -15.33 8.40 13.64
CA GLU A 16 -15.19 7.60 12.42
C GLU A 16 -14.14 6.51 12.59
N TRP A 17 -12.94 6.84 13.08
CA TRP A 17 -11.89 5.87 13.34
C TRP A 17 -12.31 4.80 14.34
N ARG A 18 -12.96 5.19 15.44
CA ARG A 18 -13.49 4.24 16.44
C ARG A 18 -14.51 3.28 15.82
N GLN A 19 -15.46 3.81 15.03
CA GLN A 19 -16.49 3.00 14.38
C GLN A 19 -15.91 2.02 13.36
N ARG A 20 -14.88 2.41 12.61
CA ARG A 20 -14.14 1.53 11.70
C ARG A 20 -13.50 0.35 12.44
N ARG A 21 -13.01 0.55 13.65
CA ARG A 21 -12.49 -0.51 14.53
C ARG A 21 -13.59 -1.26 15.28
N ARG A 22 -14.89 -0.92 15.03
CA ARG A 22 -16.06 -1.52 15.67
C ARG A 22 -16.06 -1.45 17.20
N LEU A 23 -15.40 -0.42 17.76
CA LEU A 23 -15.33 -0.20 19.20
C LEU A 23 -16.46 0.70 19.69
N THR A 24 -17.00 0.40 20.87
CA THR A 24 -17.84 1.32 21.62
C THR A 24 -17.01 2.45 22.25
N GLN A 25 -17.66 3.54 22.67
CA GLN A 25 -16.97 4.61 23.41
C GLN A 25 -16.39 4.10 24.73
N LEU A 26 -17.04 3.14 25.37
CA LEU A 26 -16.58 2.56 26.65
C LEU A 26 -15.32 1.74 26.45
N GLU A 27 -15.29 0.84 25.45
CA GLU A 27 -14.12 0.01 25.12
C GLU A 27 -12.92 0.88 24.80
N LEU A 28 -13.07 1.83 23.86
CA LEU A 28 -11.96 2.73 23.51
C LEU A 28 -11.49 3.56 24.71
N ALA A 29 -12.40 4.03 25.54
CA ALA A 29 -12.04 4.81 26.72
C ALA A 29 -11.22 4.00 27.73
N LEU A 30 -11.61 2.74 27.97
CA LEU A 30 -10.86 1.80 28.83
C LEU A 30 -9.46 1.53 28.27
N ASP A 31 -9.37 1.21 26.97
CA ASP A 31 -8.12 0.88 26.29
C ASP A 31 -7.14 2.06 26.25
N ALA A 32 -7.66 3.29 26.05
CA ALA A 32 -6.86 4.49 25.98
C ALA A 32 -6.58 5.17 27.35
N GLY A 33 -7.13 4.63 28.44
CA GLY A 33 -6.99 5.19 29.78
C GLY A 33 -7.64 6.56 29.94
N VAL A 34 -8.81 6.78 29.30
CA VAL A 34 -9.60 8.02 29.40
C VAL A 34 -11.02 7.73 29.90
N SER A 35 -11.75 8.76 30.39
CA SER A 35 -13.13 8.53 30.76
C SER A 35 -14.06 8.46 29.54
N ALA A 36 -15.00 7.53 29.52
CA ALA A 36 -15.99 7.40 28.44
C ALA A 36 -16.82 8.69 28.27
N ARG A 37 -17.11 9.40 29.38
CA ARG A 37 -17.79 10.70 29.36
C ARG A 37 -16.94 11.76 28.63
N HIS A 38 -15.63 11.80 28.90
CA HIS A 38 -14.72 12.75 28.24
C HIS A 38 -14.60 12.43 26.75
N LEU A 39 -14.44 11.16 26.38
CA LEU A 39 -14.42 10.73 24.98
C LEU A 39 -15.71 11.13 24.25
N SER A 40 -16.88 10.93 24.88
CA SER A 40 -18.18 11.34 24.33
C SER A 40 -18.26 12.87 24.11
N PHE A 41 -17.70 13.68 25.02
CA PHE A 41 -17.67 15.13 24.85
C PHE A 41 -16.73 15.56 23.74
N VAL A 42 -15.61 14.88 23.56
CA VAL A 42 -14.69 15.12 22.44
C VAL A 42 -15.36 14.78 21.11
N GLU A 43 -15.96 13.60 20.98
CA GLU A 43 -16.64 13.16 19.74
C GLU A 43 -17.82 14.07 19.35
N THR A 44 -18.48 14.69 20.33
CA THR A 44 -19.58 15.63 20.12
C THR A 44 -19.17 17.10 20.04
N GLY A 45 -17.85 17.38 20.09
CA GLY A 45 -17.32 18.74 20.02
C GLY A 45 -17.53 19.60 21.27
N ARG A 46 -17.98 19.00 22.38
CA ARG A 46 -18.21 19.71 23.67
C ARG A 46 -16.93 19.91 24.48
N SER A 47 -15.86 19.20 24.14
CA SER A 47 -14.56 19.31 24.79
C SER A 47 -13.45 19.20 23.75
N LYS A 48 -12.36 19.94 23.93
CA LYS A 48 -11.16 19.80 23.12
C LYS A 48 -10.25 18.73 23.71
N PRO A 49 -9.80 17.73 22.93
CA PRO A 49 -8.86 16.72 23.41
C PRO A 49 -7.45 17.30 23.55
N GLY A 50 -6.72 16.87 24.58
CA GLY A 50 -5.30 17.17 24.70
C GLY A 50 -4.46 16.34 23.72
N ARG A 51 -3.27 16.84 23.38
CA ARG A 51 -2.33 16.21 22.45
C ARG A 51 -2.03 14.75 22.82
N ASP A 52 -1.66 14.49 24.09
CA ASP A 52 -1.30 13.15 24.57
C ASP A 52 -2.47 12.17 24.54
N MET A 53 -3.69 12.66 24.77
CA MET A 53 -4.91 11.87 24.62
C MET A 53 -5.08 11.40 23.18
N LEU A 54 -4.92 12.30 22.20
CA LEU A 54 -5.04 11.96 20.77
C LEU A 54 -3.96 10.98 20.33
N ILE A 55 -2.73 11.13 20.81
CA ILE A 55 -1.64 10.19 20.52
C ILE A 55 -1.99 8.80 21.04
N ARG A 56 -2.37 8.66 22.32
CA ARG A 56 -2.76 7.37 22.91
C ARG A 56 -3.96 6.72 22.20
N ILE A 57 -4.99 7.52 21.89
CA ILE A 57 -6.15 7.00 21.14
C ILE A 57 -5.72 6.56 19.74
N GLY A 58 -4.88 7.35 19.06
CA GLY A 58 -4.34 7.01 17.75
C GLY A 58 -3.55 5.70 17.75
N GLU A 59 -2.79 5.43 18.81
CA GLU A 59 -2.07 4.16 19.00
C GLU A 59 -3.04 3.00 19.20
N ARG A 60 -4.04 3.15 20.07
CA ARG A 60 -5.01 2.09 20.35
C ARG A 60 -5.92 1.76 19.18
N LEU A 61 -6.23 2.75 18.36
CA LEU A 61 -7.00 2.55 17.13
C LEU A 61 -6.12 2.16 15.93
N GLU A 62 -4.80 2.02 16.12
CA GLU A 62 -3.85 1.74 15.04
C GLU A 62 -4.03 2.70 13.85
N ILE A 63 -4.26 3.99 14.16
CA ILE A 63 -4.41 5.02 13.14
C ILE A 63 -3.06 5.27 12.47
N PRO A 64 -2.95 5.28 11.12
CA PRO A 64 -1.71 5.63 10.43
C PRO A 64 -1.16 7.00 10.85
N PHE A 65 0.15 7.18 10.85
CA PHE A 65 0.81 8.40 11.34
C PHE A 65 0.30 9.68 10.68
N ARG A 66 0.07 9.66 9.38
CA ARG A 66 -0.52 10.77 8.62
C ARG A 66 -1.89 11.17 9.19
N GLU A 67 -2.73 10.19 9.43
CA GLU A 67 -4.07 10.41 9.95
C GLU A 67 -4.04 10.85 11.43
N ARG A 68 -3.05 10.39 12.22
CA ARG A 68 -2.80 10.93 13.57
C ARG A 68 -2.40 12.39 13.51
N ASN A 69 -1.55 12.79 12.56
CA ASN A 69 -1.22 14.20 12.34
C ASN A 69 -2.46 15.01 11.94
N ARG A 70 -3.35 14.47 11.08
CA ARG A 70 -4.63 15.13 10.74
C ARG A 70 -5.53 15.33 11.96
N LEU A 71 -5.63 14.31 12.84
CA LEU A 71 -6.37 14.46 14.11
C LEU A 71 -5.78 15.54 15.01
N LEU A 72 -4.45 15.59 15.13
CA LEU A 72 -3.76 16.61 15.92
C LEU A 72 -4.02 18.01 15.36
N LEU A 73 -3.87 18.21 14.05
CA LEU A 73 -4.15 19.48 13.38
C LEU A 73 -5.60 19.90 13.54
N ALA A 74 -6.56 18.98 13.38
CA ALA A 74 -7.99 19.25 13.58
C ALA A 74 -8.34 19.66 15.02
N ALA A 75 -7.54 19.25 16.01
CA ALA A 75 -7.65 19.67 17.40
C ALA A 75 -6.88 20.97 17.71
N GLY A 76 -6.13 21.53 16.75
CA GLY A 76 -5.30 22.72 16.92
C GLY A 76 -3.92 22.44 17.55
N HIS A 77 -3.44 21.20 17.46
CA HIS A 77 -2.10 20.81 17.88
C HIS A 77 -1.14 20.71 16.70
N ALA A 78 0.15 20.90 16.94
CA ALA A 78 1.18 20.65 15.94
C ALA A 78 1.28 19.13 15.63
N PRO A 79 1.63 18.73 14.39
CA PRO A 79 1.93 17.35 14.04
C PRO A 79 2.95 16.73 15.01
N ALA A 80 2.79 15.43 15.28
CA ALA A 80 3.70 14.69 16.15
C ALA A 80 4.72 13.87 15.37
N PHE A 81 4.38 13.51 14.13
CA PHE A 81 5.16 12.63 13.27
C PHE A 81 5.71 13.43 12.11
N PRO A 82 7.06 13.49 11.93
CA PRO A 82 7.66 14.13 10.77
C PRO A 82 7.14 13.55 9.47
N GLU A 83 7.04 14.40 8.46
CA GLU A 83 6.68 14.03 7.10
C GLU A 83 7.60 14.78 6.15
N HIS A 84 8.55 14.08 5.54
CA HIS A 84 9.48 14.65 4.59
C HIS A 84 9.16 14.13 3.19
N PRO A 85 9.31 14.94 2.13
CA PRO A 85 9.32 14.43 0.76
C PRO A 85 10.38 13.34 0.61
N PHE A 86 10.11 12.28 -0.15
CA PHE A 86 11.06 11.16 -0.29
C PHE A 86 12.46 11.62 -0.76
N GLY A 87 12.55 12.68 -1.57
CA GLY A 87 13.81 13.27 -2.02
C GLY A 87 14.54 14.14 -0.98
N ALA A 88 13.97 14.37 0.20
CA ALA A 88 14.56 15.23 1.22
C ALA A 88 15.91 14.68 1.74
N PRO A 89 16.85 15.57 2.14
CA PRO A 89 18.15 15.14 2.69
C PRO A 89 18.03 14.24 3.92
N GLU A 90 17.03 14.47 4.75
CA GLU A 90 16.74 13.71 5.98
C GLU A 90 16.49 12.22 5.69
N LEU A 91 15.96 11.90 4.51
CA LEU A 91 15.68 10.53 4.10
C LEU A 91 16.80 9.89 3.26
N ALA A 92 17.95 10.57 3.07
CA ALA A 92 19.08 10.03 2.30
C ALA A 92 19.55 8.64 2.80
N PRO A 93 19.73 8.39 4.12
CA PRO A 93 20.17 7.08 4.59
C PRO A 93 19.16 5.95 4.27
N ILE A 94 17.87 6.29 4.23
CA ILE A 94 16.83 5.33 3.88
C ILE A 94 16.87 5.03 2.38
N ARG A 95 17.00 6.05 1.52
CA ARG A 95 17.16 5.85 0.07
C ARG A 95 18.36 4.95 -0.25
N GLU A 96 19.52 5.22 0.36
CA GLU A 96 20.71 4.38 0.20
C GLU A 96 20.47 2.93 0.65
N THR A 97 19.68 2.74 1.70
CA THR A 97 19.32 1.40 2.19
C THR A 97 18.38 0.70 1.21
N LEU A 98 17.37 1.40 0.68
CA LEU A 98 16.47 0.88 -0.35
C LEU A 98 17.24 0.49 -1.62
N GLU A 99 18.13 1.34 -2.10
CA GLU A 99 18.99 1.04 -3.25
C GLU A 99 19.83 -0.21 -3.03
N ARG A 100 20.41 -0.38 -1.84
CA ARG A 100 21.17 -1.60 -1.49
C ARG A 100 20.27 -2.84 -1.47
N ILE A 101 19.06 -2.75 -0.94
CA ILE A 101 18.11 -3.88 -0.93
C ILE A 101 17.76 -4.26 -2.36
N LEU A 102 17.35 -3.28 -3.19
CA LEU A 102 17.00 -3.49 -4.58
C LEU A 102 18.16 -4.14 -5.38
N LYS A 103 19.38 -3.61 -5.21
CA LYS A 103 20.57 -4.13 -5.87
C LYS A 103 20.92 -5.55 -5.38
N SER A 104 20.80 -5.82 -4.09
CA SER A 104 21.12 -7.15 -3.54
C SER A 104 20.12 -8.23 -3.95
N HIS A 105 18.93 -7.84 -4.43
CA HIS A 105 17.93 -8.78 -4.95
C HIS A 105 18.13 -9.13 -6.42
N GLU A 106 18.96 -8.40 -7.16
CA GLU A 106 19.31 -8.80 -8.53
C GLU A 106 19.91 -10.20 -8.57
N PRO A 107 19.62 -10.99 -9.59
CA PRO A 107 18.99 -10.63 -10.86
C PRO A 107 17.44 -10.64 -10.87
N TYR A 108 16.78 -10.78 -9.75
CA TYR A 108 15.32 -10.89 -9.70
C TYR A 108 14.63 -9.54 -9.52
N PRO A 109 13.40 -9.39 -10.06
CA PRO A 109 12.69 -8.11 -10.00
C PRO A 109 12.35 -7.66 -8.58
N ALA A 110 12.53 -6.37 -8.32
CA ALA A 110 12.13 -5.73 -7.08
C ALA A 110 11.66 -4.30 -7.32
N VAL A 111 10.59 -3.90 -6.64
CA VAL A 111 10.01 -2.57 -6.72
C VAL A 111 9.68 -2.02 -5.33
N VAL A 112 9.82 -0.70 -5.16
CA VAL A 112 9.37 0.05 -3.99
C VAL A 112 8.29 1.01 -4.46
N PHE A 113 7.20 1.11 -3.73
CA PHE A 113 6.08 1.98 -4.05
C PHE A 113 5.51 2.64 -2.79
N ASP A 114 4.81 3.75 -3.00
CA ASP A 114 4.17 4.51 -1.94
C ASP A 114 2.78 3.93 -1.58
N ARG A 115 2.09 4.59 -0.63
CA ARG A 115 0.74 4.22 -0.19
C ARG A 115 -0.33 4.21 -1.28
N HIS A 116 -0.11 4.93 -2.39
CA HIS A 116 -1.01 4.97 -3.55
C HIS A 116 -0.55 4.05 -4.68
N TRP A 117 0.44 3.20 -4.42
CA TRP A 117 1.05 2.31 -5.39
C TRP A 117 1.83 3.03 -6.49
N ASN A 118 2.26 4.26 -6.27
CA ASN A 118 3.16 4.93 -7.18
C ASN A 118 4.59 4.42 -6.98
N LEU A 119 5.25 4.09 -8.08
CA LEU A 119 6.63 3.62 -8.09
C LEU A 119 7.56 4.67 -7.49
N VAL A 120 8.32 4.28 -6.49
CA VAL A 120 9.37 5.09 -5.86
C VAL A 120 10.74 4.69 -6.37
N ALA A 121 11.00 3.39 -6.49
CA ALA A 121 12.24 2.84 -7.02
C ALA A 121 12.02 1.40 -7.53
N ALA A 122 12.88 0.95 -8.43
CA ALA A 122 12.94 -0.44 -8.90
C ALA A 122 14.38 -0.81 -9.24
N ASN A 123 14.70 -2.10 -9.24
CA ASN A 123 15.96 -2.57 -9.82
C ASN A 123 15.81 -2.83 -11.33
N ALA A 124 16.92 -3.04 -12.02
CA ALA A 124 16.93 -3.22 -13.47
C ALA A 124 16.24 -4.52 -13.93
N ALA A 125 16.08 -5.49 -13.04
CA ALA A 125 15.45 -6.76 -13.37
C ALA A 125 13.94 -6.66 -13.65
N ILE A 126 13.30 -5.49 -13.37
CA ILE A 126 11.88 -5.28 -13.72
C ILE A 126 11.66 -5.10 -15.24
N GLN A 127 12.68 -4.66 -15.98
CA GLN A 127 12.53 -4.30 -17.39
C GLN A 127 11.92 -5.39 -18.29
N PRO A 128 12.32 -6.66 -18.23
CA PRO A 128 11.73 -7.70 -19.06
C PRO A 128 10.23 -7.93 -18.78
N LEU A 129 9.77 -7.63 -17.56
CA LEU A 129 8.36 -7.73 -17.21
C LEU A 129 7.51 -6.62 -17.82
N VAL A 130 8.07 -5.41 -17.93
CA VAL A 130 7.35 -4.22 -18.46
C VAL A 130 7.59 -4.00 -19.95
N GLU A 131 8.32 -4.89 -20.62
CA GLU A 131 8.52 -4.85 -22.06
C GLU A 131 7.19 -4.97 -22.81
N GLY A 132 6.96 -4.04 -23.77
CA GLY A 132 5.74 -3.99 -24.58
C GLY A 132 4.53 -3.33 -23.90
N ILE A 133 4.68 -2.78 -22.69
CA ILE A 133 3.65 -1.95 -22.05
C ILE A 133 3.57 -0.58 -22.73
N ASP A 134 2.36 -0.01 -22.76
CA ASP A 134 2.16 1.35 -23.25
C ASP A 134 3.10 2.34 -22.52
N PRO A 135 4.01 3.02 -23.25
CA PRO A 135 4.95 3.96 -22.65
C PRO A 135 4.29 5.07 -21.82
N THR A 136 3.03 5.39 -22.07
CA THR A 136 2.31 6.41 -21.32
C THR A 136 2.10 6.01 -19.85
N LEU A 137 1.96 4.72 -19.56
CA LEU A 137 1.84 4.18 -18.20
C LEU A 137 3.18 4.18 -17.45
N LEU A 138 4.28 4.29 -18.17
CA LEU A 138 5.62 4.37 -17.60
C LEU A 138 6.09 5.82 -17.38
N ASN A 139 5.25 6.81 -17.70
CA ASN A 139 5.52 8.21 -17.38
C ASN A 139 5.24 8.49 -15.90
N PRO A 140 6.13 9.20 -15.20
CA PRO A 140 5.89 9.56 -13.80
C PRO A 140 4.63 10.42 -13.58
N PRO A 141 3.83 10.18 -12.54
CA PRO A 141 3.99 9.10 -11.54
C PRO A 141 3.54 7.75 -12.09
N VAL A 142 4.47 6.78 -12.15
CA VAL A 142 4.17 5.41 -12.59
C VAL A 142 3.38 4.70 -11.48
N ASN A 143 2.20 4.19 -11.77
CA ASN A 143 1.42 3.43 -10.82
C ASN A 143 1.57 1.92 -11.09
N VAL A 144 2.16 1.19 -10.13
CA VAL A 144 2.52 -0.23 -10.32
C VAL A 144 1.29 -1.13 -10.48
N LEU A 145 0.14 -0.76 -9.92
CA LEU A 145 -1.09 -1.52 -10.11
C LEU A 145 -1.66 -1.33 -11.52
N ARG A 146 -1.64 -0.11 -12.07
CA ARG A 146 -2.07 0.14 -13.46
C ARG A 146 -1.17 -0.56 -14.47
N VAL A 147 0.15 -0.54 -14.23
CA VAL A 147 1.11 -1.32 -14.99
C VAL A 147 0.78 -2.82 -14.88
N GLY A 148 0.47 -3.31 -13.67
CA GLY A 148 0.05 -4.69 -13.43
C GLY A 148 -1.25 -5.07 -14.18
N LEU A 149 -2.24 -4.17 -14.27
CA LEU A 149 -3.47 -4.41 -15.05
C LEU A 149 -3.18 -4.55 -16.55
N GLU A 150 -2.25 -3.77 -17.09
CA GLU A 150 -1.84 -3.88 -18.51
C GLU A 150 -1.10 -5.20 -18.76
N LEU A 151 -0.46 -5.79 -17.75
CA LEU A 151 0.18 -7.10 -17.84
C LEU A 151 -0.81 -8.28 -17.81
N ILE A 152 -2.08 -8.08 -17.44
CA ILE A 152 -3.09 -9.15 -17.28
C ILE A 152 -3.17 -10.10 -18.49
N PRO A 153 -3.12 -9.65 -19.75
CA PRO A 153 -3.13 -10.56 -20.91
C PRO A 153 -1.94 -11.55 -20.96
N ARG A 154 -0.83 -11.19 -20.29
CA ARG A 154 0.36 -12.06 -20.17
C ARG A 154 0.31 -12.94 -18.93
N ILE A 155 -0.52 -12.65 -17.94
CA ILE A 155 -0.61 -13.41 -16.69
C ILE A 155 -1.49 -14.63 -16.92
N ILE A 156 -0.93 -15.83 -16.72
CA ILE A 156 -1.59 -17.11 -16.98
C ILE A 156 -2.69 -17.37 -15.95
N ASN A 157 -2.43 -17.08 -14.69
CA ASN A 157 -3.38 -17.18 -13.59
C ASN A 157 -3.95 -15.80 -13.20
N ALA A 158 -4.36 -15.03 -14.22
CA ALA A 158 -4.80 -13.64 -14.09
C ALA A 158 -5.94 -13.45 -13.06
N ARG A 159 -6.92 -14.38 -13.03
CA ARG A 159 -8.05 -14.31 -12.09
C ARG A 159 -7.58 -14.26 -10.64
N ASP A 160 -6.63 -15.12 -10.32
CA ASP A 160 -6.11 -15.29 -8.98
C ASP A 160 -5.32 -14.07 -8.54
N VAL A 161 -4.48 -13.57 -9.44
CA VAL A 161 -3.65 -12.38 -9.23
C VAL A 161 -4.53 -11.15 -9.04
N LEU A 162 -5.55 -10.96 -9.88
CA LEU A 162 -6.51 -9.86 -9.74
C LEU A 162 -7.26 -9.93 -8.40
N ALA A 163 -7.77 -11.10 -8.02
CA ALA A 163 -8.47 -11.26 -6.74
C ALA A 163 -7.56 -10.91 -5.55
N TYR A 164 -6.31 -11.35 -5.58
CA TYR A 164 -5.34 -11.03 -4.53
C TYR A 164 -5.08 -9.53 -4.39
N PHE A 165 -4.78 -8.84 -5.51
CA PHE A 165 -4.49 -7.41 -5.47
C PHE A 165 -5.72 -6.60 -5.10
N ARG A 166 -6.92 -6.96 -5.59
CA ARG A 166 -8.19 -6.35 -5.16
C ARG A 166 -8.32 -6.42 -3.63
N ASP A 167 -8.18 -7.61 -3.06
CA ASP A 167 -8.33 -7.80 -1.61
C ASP A 167 -7.26 -7.05 -0.82
N ARG A 168 -6.05 -6.92 -1.37
CA ARG A 168 -4.98 -6.14 -0.76
C ARG A 168 -5.31 -4.65 -0.74
N VAL A 169 -5.75 -4.09 -1.88
CA VAL A 169 -6.18 -2.68 -1.98
C VAL A 169 -7.40 -2.43 -1.09
N GLN A 170 -8.36 -3.35 -1.06
CA GLN A 170 -9.55 -3.26 -0.21
C GLN A 170 -9.19 -3.24 1.28
N ARG A 171 -8.24 -4.08 1.73
CA ARG A 171 -7.75 -4.05 3.11
C ARG A 171 -7.06 -2.72 3.43
N GLN A 172 -6.24 -2.21 2.52
CA GLN A 172 -5.57 -0.92 2.68
C GLN A 172 -6.58 0.23 2.74
N LEU A 173 -7.58 0.25 1.85
CA LEU A 173 -8.67 1.22 1.85
C LEU A 173 -9.44 1.18 3.19
N THR A 174 -9.76 -0.02 3.68
CA THR A 174 -10.45 -0.18 4.97
C THR A 174 -9.60 0.36 6.13
N ALA A 175 -8.28 0.19 6.07
CA ALA A 175 -7.35 0.66 7.09
C ALA A 175 -7.13 2.17 7.06
N THR A 176 -7.14 2.80 5.88
CA THR A 176 -6.73 4.21 5.69
C THR A 176 -7.87 5.15 5.32
N ALA A 177 -8.94 4.65 4.69
CA ALA A 177 -10.02 5.43 4.07
C ALA A 177 -9.54 6.45 3.03
N ASP A 178 -8.54 6.09 2.28
CA ASP A 178 -7.94 6.95 1.29
C ASP A 178 -8.80 6.96 0.00
N GLU A 179 -9.24 8.15 -0.42
CA GLU A 179 -10.09 8.32 -1.61
C GLU A 179 -9.38 7.91 -2.91
N GLN A 180 -8.06 8.06 -2.98
CA GLN A 180 -7.30 7.65 -4.17
C GLN A 180 -7.24 6.12 -4.28
N LEU A 181 -7.16 5.41 -3.15
CA LEU A 181 -7.27 3.95 -3.15
C LEU A 181 -8.67 3.47 -3.53
N ALA A 182 -9.73 4.23 -3.16
CA ALA A 182 -11.09 3.91 -3.58
C ALA A 182 -11.24 4.00 -5.11
N ALA A 183 -10.71 5.05 -5.73
CA ALA A 183 -10.72 5.20 -7.18
C ALA A 183 -9.90 4.10 -7.89
N LEU A 184 -8.75 3.73 -7.33
CA LEU A 184 -7.92 2.66 -7.86
C LEU A 184 -8.61 1.29 -7.76
N LEU A 185 -9.33 1.03 -6.66
CA LEU A 185 -10.11 -0.19 -6.50
C LEU A 185 -11.23 -0.28 -7.53
N GLU A 186 -11.94 0.82 -7.82
CA GLU A 186 -12.95 0.88 -8.87
C GLU A 186 -12.36 0.57 -10.25
N GLU A 187 -11.18 1.09 -10.57
CA GLU A 187 -10.44 0.72 -11.80
C GLU A 187 -10.21 -0.80 -11.86
N PHE A 188 -9.79 -1.42 -10.75
CA PHE A 188 -9.56 -2.87 -10.67
C PHE A 188 -10.82 -3.70 -10.89
N GLU A 189 -11.95 -3.26 -10.33
CA GLU A 189 -13.23 -3.97 -10.46
C GLU A 189 -13.69 -4.10 -11.91
N ASN A 190 -13.31 -3.16 -12.78
CA ASN A 190 -13.61 -3.24 -14.21
C ASN A 190 -12.86 -4.37 -14.96
N TYR A 191 -11.76 -4.87 -14.39
CA TYR A 191 -10.98 -5.98 -14.95
C TYR A 191 -11.39 -7.36 -14.38
N LEU A 192 -12.21 -7.37 -13.32
CA LEU A 192 -12.68 -8.63 -12.74
C LEU A 192 -13.80 -9.25 -13.59
N PRO A 193 -13.85 -10.60 -13.71
CA PRO A 193 -14.99 -11.28 -14.29
C PRO A 193 -16.29 -10.90 -13.55
N ARG A 194 -17.40 -10.74 -14.29
CA ARG A 194 -18.71 -10.47 -13.71
C ARG A 194 -19.20 -11.67 -12.89
N ASP A 195 -20.09 -11.41 -11.92
CA ASP A 195 -20.54 -12.34 -10.87
C ASP A 195 -21.02 -13.73 -11.33
N ASP A 196 -21.44 -13.87 -12.57
CA ASP A 196 -21.94 -15.14 -13.13
C ASP A 196 -20.88 -16.25 -13.23
N GLU A 197 -19.57 -15.90 -13.07
CA GLU A 197 -18.43 -16.82 -13.12
C GLU A 197 -17.71 -16.96 -11.76
N ARG A 198 -18.23 -16.33 -10.71
CA ARG A 198 -17.63 -16.41 -9.37
C ARG A 198 -17.99 -17.72 -8.70
N ASP A 199 -17.01 -18.59 -8.58
CA ASP A 199 -17.12 -19.79 -7.77
C ASP A 199 -16.73 -19.43 -6.32
N ALA A 200 -17.73 -19.33 -5.42
CA ALA A 200 -17.53 -18.95 -4.00
C ALA A 200 -16.57 -19.90 -3.26
N ALA A 201 -16.41 -21.14 -3.76
CA ALA A 201 -15.44 -22.10 -3.23
C ALA A 201 -13.99 -21.74 -3.61
N ALA A 202 -13.79 -21.12 -4.78
CA ALA A 202 -12.49 -20.63 -5.22
C ALA A 202 -12.06 -19.40 -4.37
N GLU A 203 -12.96 -18.48 -4.05
CA GLU A 203 -12.65 -17.29 -3.22
C GLU A 203 -12.13 -17.66 -1.83
N SER A 204 -12.66 -18.72 -1.20
CA SER A 204 -12.21 -19.19 0.11
C SER A 204 -10.85 -19.92 0.06
N ALA A 205 -10.52 -20.59 -1.03
CA ALA A 205 -9.24 -21.30 -1.20
C ALA A 205 -8.07 -20.31 -1.46
N PHE A 206 -8.37 -19.17 -2.09
CA PHE A 206 -7.38 -18.16 -2.48
C PHE A 206 -6.82 -17.34 -1.32
N ALA A 207 -7.61 -17.09 -0.28
CA ALA A 207 -7.15 -16.35 0.90
C ALA A 207 -6.01 -17.07 1.64
N HIS A 208 -5.76 -18.36 1.35
CA HIS A 208 -4.83 -19.20 2.11
C HIS A 208 -3.69 -19.84 1.30
N ASN A 209 -3.71 -19.81 -0.04
CA ASN A 209 -2.72 -20.48 -0.89
C ASN A 209 -2.48 -19.73 -2.19
N LEU A 210 -1.79 -18.58 -2.12
CA LEU A 210 -1.25 -17.96 -3.33
C LEU A 210 -0.17 -18.87 -3.90
N GLY A 211 -0.53 -19.54 -5.01
CA GLY A 211 0.46 -20.10 -5.92
C GLY A 211 1.31 -18.97 -6.52
N PRO A 212 2.41 -19.30 -7.21
CA PRO A 212 3.22 -18.30 -7.87
C PRO A 212 2.43 -17.53 -8.93
N VAL A 213 2.74 -16.25 -9.12
CA VAL A 213 2.31 -15.47 -10.29
C VAL A 213 3.00 -16.05 -11.51
N ARG A 214 2.22 -16.44 -12.53
CA ARG A 214 2.73 -17.05 -13.76
C ARG A 214 2.54 -16.11 -14.93
N VAL A 215 3.64 -15.75 -15.60
CA VAL A 215 3.67 -14.76 -16.67
C VAL A 215 4.22 -15.39 -17.95
N ARG A 216 3.61 -15.12 -19.09
CA ARG A 216 4.17 -15.50 -20.40
C ARG A 216 5.42 -14.66 -20.67
N ALA A 217 6.51 -15.35 -20.94
CA ALA A 217 7.76 -14.72 -21.34
C ALA A 217 7.70 -14.26 -22.81
N PRO A 218 8.51 -13.27 -23.23
CA PRO A 218 8.56 -12.79 -24.61
C PRO A 218 8.93 -13.86 -25.64
N ASP A 219 9.74 -14.85 -25.25
CA ASP A 219 10.15 -16.00 -26.07
C ASP A 219 9.10 -17.09 -26.20
N GLY A 220 7.92 -16.92 -25.56
CA GLY A 220 6.82 -17.87 -25.52
C GLY A 220 6.92 -18.89 -24.38
N GLY A 221 7.95 -18.81 -23.55
CA GLY A 221 8.10 -19.56 -22.31
C GLY A 221 7.19 -19.04 -21.19
N GLU A 222 7.47 -19.46 -19.98
CA GLU A 222 6.76 -19.06 -18.77
C GLU A 222 7.75 -18.66 -17.70
N TRP A 223 7.48 -17.54 -17.03
CA TRP A 223 8.13 -17.14 -15.80
C TRP A 223 7.17 -17.27 -14.62
N SER A 224 7.66 -17.78 -13.53
CA SER A 224 6.88 -18.10 -12.35
C SER A 224 7.53 -17.50 -11.09
N PHE A 225 6.79 -16.66 -10.33
CA PHE A 225 7.35 -15.93 -9.20
C PHE A 225 6.50 -16.03 -7.93
N PHE A 226 7.15 -16.19 -6.79
CA PHE A 226 6.57 -15.85 -5.51
C PHE A 226 6.86 -14.37 -5.19
N GLY A 227 5.82 -13.59 -4.91
CA GLY A 227 5.94 -12.22 -4.44
C GLY A 227 6.05 -12.16 -2.91
N MET A 228 7.05 -11.45 -2.40
CA MET A 228 7.15 -11.09 -0.98
C MET A 228 6.95 -9.60 -0.82
N PHE A 229 5.97 -9.21 0.02
CA PHE A 229 5.74 -7.81 0.38
C PHE A 229 6.32 -7.51 1.75
N GLY A 230 7.11 -6.45 1.82
CA GLY A 230 7.64 -5.89 3.05
C GLY A 230 7.20 -4.45 3.26
N THR A 231 7.07 -4.02 4.51
CA THR A 231 6.85 -2.63 4.91
C THR A 231 7.97 -2.18 5.84
N PHE A 232 8.21 -0.89 5.92
CA PHE A 232 9.24 -0.33 6.78
C PHE A 232 8.60 0.08 8.11
N GLU A 233 8.92 -0.66 9.16
CA GLU A 233 8.54 -0.30 10.53
C GLU A 233 9.55 0.70 11.11
N MET A 234 9.63 1.90 10.52
CA MET A 234 10.40 3.00 11.11
C MET A 234 9.45 3.81 12.00
N PRO A 235 9.64 3.76 13.33
CA PRO A 235 8.82 4.55 14.22
C PRO A 235 9.07 6.04 13.91
N PHE A 236 7.97 6.77 13.64
CA PHE A 236 7.89 8.23 13.68
C PHE A 236 8.16 9.03 12.40
N GLU A 237 8.29 8.42 11.22
CA GLU A 237 8.36 9.15 9.95
C GLU A 237 7.22 8.69 9.01
N VAL A 238 6.38 9.65 8.57
CA VAL A 238 5.15 9.35 7.83
C VAL A 238 5.46 8.71 6.48
N THR A 239 6.31 9.35 5.67
CA THR A 239 6.60 8.93 4.30
C THR A 239 7.18 7.52 4.26
N ILE A 240 8.11 7.19 5.16
CA ILE A 240 8.74 5.87 5.21
C ILE A 240 7.76 4.79 5.68
N SER A 241 6.89 5.10 6.65
CA SER A 241 5.87 4.16 7.13
C SER A 241 4.84 3.79 6.06
N GLU A 242 4.75 4.57 5.00
CA GLU A 242 3.83 4.37 3.87
C GLU A 242 4.49 3.70 2.66
N LEU A 243 5.80 3.40 2.72
CA LEU A 243 6.49 2.66 1.67
C LEU A 243 6.26 1.15 1.82
N ALA A 244 6.13 0.49 0.68
CA ALA A 244 6.16 -0.95 0.60
C ALA A 244 7.19 -1.39 -0.46
N ILE A 245 7.79 -2.56 -0.23
CA ILE A 245 8.66 -3.22 -1.18
C ILE A 245 8.04 -4.54 -1.61
N GLU A 246 8.10 -4.84 -2.90
CA GLU A 246 7.79 -6.15 -3.44
C GLU A 246 9.06 -6.74 -4.03
N LEU A 247 9.40 -7.95 -3.57
CA LEU A 247 10.50 -8.76 -4.06
C LEU A 247 9.92 -9.99 -4.76
N LEU A 248 10.26 -10.19 -6.02
CA LEU A 248 9.83 -11.37 -6.78
C LEU A 248 10.92 -12.42 -6.74
N PHE A 249 10.59 -13.61 -6.24
CA PHE A 249 11.49 -14.76 -6.18
C PHE A 249 11.08 -15.78 -7.25
N PRO A 250 12.00 -16.33 -8.05
CA PRO A 250 11.68 -17.38 -9.01
C PRO A 250 11.08 -18.59 -8.26
N ALA A 251 9.97 -19.11 -8.77
CA ALA A 251 9.31 -20.27 -8.18
C ALA A 251 9.88 -21.58 -8.71
N ASP A 252 10.68 -21.56 -9.78
CA ASP A 252 11.28 -22.71 -10.42
C ASP A 252 12.65 -22.37 -11.04
N HIS A 253 13.43 -23.41 -11.35
CA HIS A 253 14.75 -23.27 -11.96
C HIS A 253 14.73 -22.60 -13.35
N PRO A 254 13.80 -22.93 -14.28
CA PRO A 254 13.75 -22.25 -15.57
C PRO A 254 13.61 -20.72 -15.45
N THR A 255 12.79 -20.25 -14.52
CA THR A 255 12.63 -18.80 -14.26
C THR A 255 13.92 -18.20 -13.69
N ALA A 256 14.58 -18.91 -12.76
CA ALA A 256 15.85 -18.46 -12.20
C ALA A 256 16.92 -18.33 -13.30
N ASP A 257 17.12 -19.37 -14.09
CA ASP A 257 18.12 -19.42 -15.17
C ASP A 257 17.85 -18.32 -16.22
N ALA A 258 16.56 -18.05 -16.55
CA ALA A 258 16.20 -17.00 -17.49
C ALA A 258 16.63 -15.60 -16.98
N PHE A 259 16.35 -15.28 -15.73
CA PHE A 259 16.70 -13.98 -15.16
C PHE A 259 18.21 -13.81 -14.91
N GLU A 260 18.92 -14.90 -14.60
CA GLU A 260 20.38 -14.90 -14.56
C GLU A 260 21.00 -14.67 -15.95
N SER A 261 20.41 -15.23 -17.02
CA SER A 261 20.85 -14.96 -18.38
C SER A 261 20.60 -13.50 -18.77
N LEU A 262 19.38 -12.99 -18.54
CA LEU A 262 19.03 -11.61 -18.82
C LEU A 262 19.91 -10.60 -18.06
N ALA A 263 20.38 -10.95 -16.87
CA ALA A 263 21.31 -10.10 -16.13
C ALA A 263 22.71 -10.06 -16.79
N ARG A 264 23.24 -11.23 -17.22
CA ARG A 264 24.52 -11.29 -17.95
C ARG A 264 24.48 -10.46 -19.23
N ASP A 265 23.40 -10.60 -20.02
CA ASP A 265 23.24 -9.85 -21.28
C ASP A 265 23.20 -8.33 -21.07
N ARG A 266 22.68 -7.86 -19.91
CA ARG A 266 22.69 -6.43 -19.53
C ARG A 266 24.07 -5.92 -19.11
N GLU A 267 24.90 -6.76 -18.49
CA GLU A 267 26.26 -6.38 -18.08
C GLU A 267 27.23 -6.27 -19.26
N GLU A 268 26.90 -6.94 -20.38
CA GLU A 268 27.71 -6.94 -21.61
C GLU A 268 27.37 -5.76 -22.55
N GLN A 269 26.27 -5.03 -22.32
CA GLN A 269 25.82 -3.86 -23.11
C GLN A 269 26.30 -2.54 -22.52
#